data_193bc18462d7fad859837cc374b76dde
#
_entry.id   193bc18462d7fad859837cc374b76dde
#
_cell.length_a   1.000
_cell.length_b   1.000
_cell.length_c   1.000
_cell.angle_alpha   90.00
_cell.angle_beta   90.00
_cell.angle_gamma   90.00
#
_symmetry.space_group_name_H-M   'P 1'
#
loop_
_entity.id
_entity.type
_entity.pdbx_description
1 polymer ?
#
loop_
_entity_poly.entity_id
_entity_poly.type
_entity_poly.pdbx_seq_one_letter_code
_entity_poly.pdbx_strand_id
1 'polypeptide(L)'
;FTDSYPEAHNVYSGMTSPLKADIKQINWSFNQPEELKNIIYQEFRIINRSNNIWSNAYINLFSDDDIGVATDDKSGVDTNYSLAYSYNGTNEDGIYGFAPPAAGFVVVRSPLRYTGNIIDTVYYCEGKRRKIKTGFRGNYKS
;
A
#
# COMPACT_ATOMS: atom_id res chain seq x y z
N PHE A 1 -6.70 -0.91 -14.27
CA PHE A 1 -6.02 0.30 -14.79
C PHE A 1 -4.89 -0.11 -15.73
N THR A 2 -4.74 0.60 -16.82
CA THR A 2 -3.59 0.46 -17.74
C THR A 2 -3.05 1.83 -18.09
N ASP A 3 -1.72 1.95 -18.12
CA ASP A 3 -0.96 3.11 -18.58
C ASP A 3 -0.21 2.75 -19.87
N SER A 4 -0.93 2.16 -20.83
CA SER A 4 -0.37 1.68 -22.09
C SER A 4 -0.63 2.62 -23.27
N TYR A 5 -1.02 3.85 -23.01
CA TYR A 5 -1.26 4.87 -24.01
C TYR A 5 0.05 5.33 -24.66
N PRO A 6 0.05 5.68 -25.96
CA PRO A 6 1.24 6.17 -26.63
C PRO A 6 1.58 7.64 -26.29
N GLU A 7 0.62 8.38 -25.75
CA GLU A 7 0.73 9.81 -25.50
C GLU A 7 1.26 10.10 -24.09
N ALA A 8 1.97 11.23 -23.94
CA ALA A 8 2.43 11.68 -22.64
C ALA A 8 1.25 12.07 -21.73
N HIS A 9 1.43 11.95 -20.44
CA HIS A 9 0.47 12.41 -19.45
C HIS A 9 0.27 13.92 -19.55
N ASN A 10 -0.92 14.39 -19.17
CA ASN A 10 -1.24 15.83 -19.19
C ASN A 10 -0.43 16.61 -18.13
N VAL A 11 -0.56 17.93 -18.15
CA VAL A 11 0.17 18.83 -17.23
C VAL A 11 -0.08 18.53 -15.76
N TYR A 12 -1.27 18.07 -15.39
CA TYR A 12 -1.63 17.73 -14.01
C TYR A 12 -0.98 16.42 -13.56
N SER A 13 -0.59 15.57 -14.49
CA SER A 13 0.09 14.28 -14.25
C SER A 13 1.59 14.37 -14.52
N GLY A 14 2.16 15.58 -14.56
CA GLY A 14 3.61 15.80 -14.67
C GLY A 14 4.18 15.67 -16.07
N MET A 15 3.37 15.57 -17.11
CA MET A 15 3.77 15.50 -18.53
C MET A 15 4.78 14.36 -18.83
N THR A 16 4.78 13.32 -18.02
CA THR A 16 5.69 12.18 -18.19
C THR A 16 5.20 11.23 -19.26
N SER A 17 6.13 10.50 -19.85
CA SER A 17 5.77 9.39 -20.74
C SER A 17 5.13 8.25 -19.94
N PRO A 18 4.17 7.51 -20.53
CA PRO A 18 3.56 6.36 -19.89
C PRO A 18 4.60 5.30 -19.50
N LEU A 19 4.48 4.77 -18.30
CA LEU A 19 5.29 3.64 -17.82
C LEU A 19 4.94 2.32 -18.51
N LYS A 20 3.80 2.28 -19.18
CA LYS A 20 3.20 1.07 -19.76
C LYS A 20 3.01 -0.01 -18.69
N ALA A 21 2.39 0.38 -17.61
CA ALA A 21 2.02 -0.48 -16.50
C ALA A 21 0.56 -0.93 -16.60
N ASP A 22 0.31 -2.22 -16.40
CA ASP A 22 -1.04 -2.69 -16.05
C ASP A 22 -1.11 -2.90 -14.54
N ILE A 23 -2.14 -2.36 -13.91
CA ILE A 23 -2.41 -2.55 -12.49
C ILE A 23 -3.77 -3.24 -12.35
N LYS A 24 -3.75 -4.42 -11.73
CA LYS A 24 -4.95 -5.13 -11.29
C LYS A 24 -5.06 -4.97 -9.80
N GLN A 25 -6.20 -4.51 -9.33
CA GLN A 25 -6.52 -4.37 -7.91
C GLN A 25 -7.65 -5.34 -7.56
N ILE A 26 -7.50 -6.04 -6.46
CA ILE A 26 -8.52 -6.90 -5.87
C ILE A 26 -8.70 -6.44 -4.44
N ASN A 27 -9.94 -6.15 -4.06
CA ASN A 27 -10.31 -5.75 -2.71
C ASN A 27 -11.24 -6.81 -2.12
N TRP A 28 -11.07 -7.12 -0.83
CA TRP A 28 -11.99 -7.96 -0.08
C TRP A 28 -11.99 -7.58 1.40
N SER A 29 -13.03 -7.97 2.07
CA SER A 29 -13.19 -7.84 3.50
C SER A 29 -13.86 -9.09 4.06
N PHE A 30 -13.85 -9.24 5.38
CA PHE A 30 -14.50 -10.34 6.07
C PHE A 30 -15.61 -9.81 6.98
N ASN A 31 -16.73 -10.50 7.01
CA ASN A 31 -17.82 -10.19 7.94
C ASN A 31 -17.65 -10.89 9.30
N GLN A 32 -16.76 -11.86 9.38
CA GLN A 32 -16.40 -12.62 10.58
C GLN A 32 -14.91 -13.02 10.50
N PRO A 33 -14.18 -13.15 11.59
CA PRO A 33 -14.60 -12.75 12.95
C PRO A 33 -14.67 -11.23 13.14
N GLU A 34 -15.18 -10.78 14.29
CA GLU A 34 -15.44 -9.35 14.58
C GLU A 34 -14.23 -8.45 14.36
N GLU A 35 -13.05 -8.94 14.70
CA GLU A 35 -11.77 -8.21 14.58
C GLU A 35 -11.41 -7.87 13.14
N LEU A 36 -11.97 -8.55 12.15
CA LEU A 36 -11.68 -8.35 10.73
C LEU A 36 -12.73 -7.51 10.00
N LYS A 37 -13.86 -7.18 10.64
CA LYS A 37 -14.95 -6.45 9.98
C LYS A 37 -14.55 -5.09 9.45
N ASN A 38 -13.64 -4.41 10.15
CA ASN A 38 -13.19 -3.05 9.81
C ASN A 38 -11.92 -3.06 8.97
N ILE A 39 -11.53 -4.22 8.42
CA ILE A 39 -10.34 -4.36 7.60
C ILE A 39 -10.73 -4.59 6.15
N ILE A 40 -10.19 -3.78 5.25
CA ILE A 40 -10.26 -3.97 3.81
C ILE A 40 -8.88 -4.42 3.34
N TYR A 41 -8.82 -5.60 2.78
CA TYR A 41 -7.61 -6.11 2.15
C TYR A 41 -7.55 -5.65 0.70
N GLN A 42 -6.35 -5.27 0.27
CA GLN A 42 -6.10 -4.84 -1.10
C GLN A 42 -4.89 -5.57 -1.65
N GLU A 43 -5.04 -6.23 -2.77
CA GLU A 43 -3.94 -6.83 -3.54
C GLU A 43 -3.77 -6.04 -4.83
N PHE A 44 -2.54 -5.59 -5.09
CA PHE A 44 -2.16 -4.95 -6.33
C PHE A 44 -1.23 -5.87 -7.12
N ARG A 45 -1.57 -6.14 -8.36
CA ARG A 45 -0.69 -6.82 -9.32
C ARG A 45 -0.26 -5.82 -10.36
N ILE A 46 1.03 -5.48 -10.34
CA ILE A 46 1.63 -4.51 -11.24
C ILE A 46 2.44 -5.26 -12.28
N ILE A 47 2.10 -5.06 -13.55
CA ILE A 47 2.70 -5.76 -14.68
C ILE A 47 3.38 -4.72 -15.56
N ASN A 48 4.67 -4.86 -15.76
CA ASN A 48 5.42 -4.08 -16.73
C ASN A 48 5.10 -4.59 -18.13
N ARG A 49 4.47 -3.75 -18.95
CA ARG A 49 4.17 -4.00 -20.36
C ARG A 49 5.15 -3.30 -21.30
N SER A 50 6.10 -2.54 -20.76
CA SER A 50 7.14 -1.94 -21.56
C SER A 50 8.22 -2.97 -21.93
N ASN A 51 9.04 -2.62 -22.92
CA ASN A 51 10.23 -3.40 -23.26
C ASN A 51 11.44 -3.02 -22.39
N ASN A 52 11.24 -2.15 -21.38
CA ASN A 52 12.30 -1.62 -20.54
C ASN A 52 12.25 -2.25 -19.16
N ILE A 53 13.40 -2.42 -18.53
CA ILE A 53 13.49 -2.78 -17.13
C ILE A 53 13.23 -1.51 -16.30
N TRP A 54 12.32 -1.58 -15.34
CA TRP A 54 12.14 -0.54 -14.35
C TRP A 54 13.19 -0.69 -13.24
N SER A 55 14.17 0.19 -13.23
CA SER A 55 15.18 0.26 -12.16
C SER A 55 14.78 1.31 -11.13
N ASN A 56 15.06 1.04 -9.86
CA ASN A 56 14.73 1.94 -8.74
C ASN A 56 13.24 2.32 -8.67
N ALA A 57 12.36 1.36 -8.97
CA ALA A 57 10.93 1.57 -8.89
C ALA A 57 10.45 1.55 -7.43
N TYR A 58 9.58 2.48 -7.08
CA TYR A 58 8.94 2.59 -5.78
C TYR A 58 7.43 2.49 -5.94
N ILE A 59 6.78 1.83 -5.01
CA ILE A 59 5.33 1.76 -4.92
C ILE A 59 4.94 2.53 -3.67
N ASN A 60 4.15 3.57 -3.86
CA ASN A 60 3.62 4.38 -2.78
C ASN A 60 2.10 4.24 -2.74
N LEU A 61 1.55 4.14 -1.55
CA LEU A 61 0.15 4.36 -1.29
C LEU A 61 0.00 5.80 -0.80
N PHE A 62 -0.76 6.59 -1.54
CA PHE A 62 -1.17 7.92 -1.12
C PHE A 62 -2.57 7.84 -0.54
N SER A 63 -2.76 8.45 0.61
CA SER A 63 -4.07 8.61 1.23
C SER A 63 -4.18 10.02 1.78
N ASP A 64 -5.36 10.59 1.62
CA ASP A 64 -5.76 11.89 2.14
C ASP A 64 -7.05 11.63 2.93
N ASP A 65 -6.86 11.22 4.18
CA ASP A 65 -7.94 10.78 5.02
C ASP A 65 -8.49 11.95 5.83
N ASP A 66 -9.73 12.30 5.59
CA ASP A 66 -10.47 13.27 6.40
C ASP A 66 -11.28 12.53 7.47
N ILE A 67 -10.82 12.59 8.72
CA ILE A 67 -11.50 11.98 9.85
C ILE A 67 -12.51 12.99 10.44
N GLY A 68 -13.69 13.05 9.83
CA GLY A 68 -14.70 14.02 10.21
C GLY A 68 -14.37 15.44 9.76
N VAL A 69 -14.03 16.32 10.67
CA VAL A 69 -13.58 17.68 10.36
C VAL A 69 -12.08 17.70 10.16
N ALA A 70 -11.63 17.73 8.92
CA ALA A 70 -10.22 17.54 8.52
C ALA A 70 -9.20 18.54 9.12
N THR A 71 -9.64 19.63 9.75
CA THR A 71 -8.74 20.73 10.12
C THR A 71 -7.82 20.44 11.30
N ASP A 72 -8.13 19.44 12.12
CA ASP A 72 -7.33 19.04 13.28
C ASP A 72 -6.78 17.61 13.17
N ASP A 73 -6.95 16.96 12.01
CA ASP A 73 -6.45 15.64 11.74
C ASP A 73 -4.93 15.57 11.85
N LYS A 74 -4.46 14.44 12.33
CA LYS A 74 -3.04 14.12 12.49
C LYS A 74 -2.73 12.78 11.88
N SER A 75 -1.51 12.64 11.40
CA SER A 75 -0.98 11.38 10.89
C SER A 75 0.23 10.92 11.68
N GLY A 76 0.46 9.62 11.66
CA GLY A 76 1.63 9.01 12.28
C GLY A 76 2.06 7.75 11.57
N VAL A 77 3.22 7.24 11.96
CA VAL A 77 3.76 5.97 11.45
C VAL A 77 4.29 5.13 12.59
N ASP A 78 4.07 3.82 12.51
CA ASP A 78 4.74 2.83 13.32
C ASP A 78 5.54 1.89 12.41
N THR A 79 6.85 2.04 12.43
CA THR A 79 7.74 1.27 11.56
C THR A 79 7.84 -0.19 11.94
N ASN A 80 7.56 -0.56 13.19
CA ASN A 80 7.58 -1.95 13.65
C ASN A 80 6.46 -2.77 13.01
N TYR A 81 5.32 -2.11 12.76
CA TYR A 81 4.14 -2.73 12.15
C TYR A 81 3.98 -2.38 10.67
N SER A 82 4.88 -1.56 10.09
CA SER A 82 4.71 -1.02 8.73
C SER A 82 3.35 -0.35 8.54
N LEU A 83 2.94 0.39 9.56
CA LEU A 83 1.65 1.05 9.70
C LEU A 83 1.81 2.55 9.51
N ALA A 84 1.03 3.13 8.61
CA ALA A 84 0.72 4.55 8.57
C ALA A 84 -0.73 4.73 9.01
N TYR A 85 -1.03 5.79 9.76
CA TYR A 85 -2.37 6.01 10.28
C TYR A 85 -2.70 7.49 10.38
N SER A 86 -4.01 7.77 10.33
CA SER A 86 -4.60 9.10 10.50
C SER A 86 -5.66 9.04 11.60
N TYR A 87 -5.75 10.09 12.39
CA TYR A 87 -6.67 10.18 13.52
C TYR A 87 -7.03 11.63 13.81
N ASN A 88 -8.20 11.86 14.40
CA ASN A 88 -8.63 13.18 14.82
C ASN A 88 -7.74 13.72 15.96
N GLY A 89 -7.36 14.97 15.88
CA GLY A 89 -6.42 15.60 16.84
C GLY A 89 -6.94 15.77 18.25
N THR A 90 -8.25 15.70 18.43
CA THR A 90 -8.95 15.77 19.71
C THR A 90 -9.83 14.53 19.92
N ASN A 91 -10.30 14.30 21.14
CA ASN A 91 -11.19 13.17 21.43
C ASN A 91 -12.67 13.47 21.12
N GLU A 92 -12.94 14.57 20.44
CA GLU A 92 -14.28 14.99 20.02
C GLU A 92 -14.17 15.61 18.61
N ASP A 93 -15.09 15.25 17.75
CA ASP A 93 -15.15 15.71 16.37
C ASP A 93 -16.55 16.23 16.04
N GLY A 94 -16.63 17.25 15.19
CA GLY A 94 -17.88 17.89 14.82
C GLY A 94 -18.86 17.01 14.04
N ILE A 95 -18.37 15.96 13.39
CA ILE A 95 -19.17 15.01 12.59
C ILE A 95 -19.41 13.72 13.37
N TYR A 96 -18.37 13.15 13.97
CA TYR A 96 -18.45 11.86 14.67
C TYR A 96 -18.81 11.99 16.15
N GLY A 97 -18.67 13.19 16.75
CA GLY A 97 -18.85 13.37 18.18
C GLY A 97 -17.68 12.79 18.99
N PHE A 98 -17.99 12.23 20.15
CA PHE A 98 -16.99 11.69 21.06
C PHE A 98 -16.37 10.39 20.55
N ALA A 99 -15.06 10.25 20.72
CA ALA A 99 -14.25 9.11 20.28
C ALA A 99 -14.34 8.86 18.76
N PRO A 100 -13.92 9.83 17.92
CA PRO A 100 -13.92 9.67 16.47
C PRO A 100 -13.05 8.47 16.04
N PRO A 101 -13.32 7.88 14.86
CA PRO A 101 -12.54 6.75 14.36
C PRO A 101 -11.11 7.17 13.99
N ALA A 102 -10.28 6.17 13.69
CA ALA A 102 -9.01 6.34 13.04
C ALA A 102 -8.93 5.43 11.80
N ALA A 103 -8.15 5.82 10.82
CA ALA A 103 -7.86 5.01 9.64
C ALA A 103 -6.37 4.62 9.63
N GLY A 104 -6.05 3.50 9.00
CA GLY A 104 -4.65 3.09 8.91
C GLY A 104 -4.39 2.14 7.76
N PHE A 105 -3.14 2.14 7.29
CA PHE A 105 -2.65 1.32 6.19
C PHE A 105 -1.46 0.50 6.65
N VAL A 106 -1.55 -0.81 6.48
CA VAL A 106 -0.48 -1.76 6.81
C VAL A 106 -0.01 -2.48 5.57
N VAL A 107 1.29 -2.48 5.33
CA VAL A 107 1.88 -3.28 4.26
C VAL A 107 2.08 -4.70 4.76
N VAL A 108 1.13 -5.58 4.44
CA VAL A 108 1.17 -6.99 4.84
C VAL A 108 2.19 -7.78 4.02
N ARG A 109 2.34 -7.43 2.75
CA ARG A 109 3.25 -8.11 1.83
C ARG A 109 3.84 -7.12 0.83
N SER A 110 5.15 -6.98 0.87
CA SER A 110 5.89 -6.14 -0.08
C SER A 110 6.07 -6.83 -1.45
N PRO A 111 6.42 -6.07 -2.50
CA PRO A 111 6.85 -6.65 -3.76
C PRO A 111 8.01 -7.64 -3.58
N LEU A 112 8.02 -8.70 -4.36
CA LEU A 112 9.07 -9.70 -4.34
C LEU A 112 10.10 -9.39 -5.43
N ARG A 113 11.39 -9.52 -5.09
CA ARG A 113 12.48 -9.46 -6.04
C ARG A 113 12.95 -10.87 -6.39
N TYR A 114 13.07 -11.17 -7.67
CA TYR A 114 13.70 -12.41 -8.13
C TYR A 114 15.20 -12.39 -7.82
N THR A 115 15.68 -13.39 -7.13
CA THR A 115 17.09 -13.50 -6.71
C THR A 115 17.84 -14.63 -7.42
N GLY A 116 17.14 -15.46 -8.20
CA GLY A 116 17.69 -16.68 -8.77
C GLY A 116 17.94 -17.80 -7.77
N ASN A 117 17.75 -17.56 -6.48
CA ASN A 117 17.97 -18.56 -5.43
C ASN A 117 16.65 -19.30 -5.13
N ILE A 118 16.69 -20.63 -5.18
CA ILE A 118 15.51 -21.49 -4.98
C ILE A 118 14.97 -21.38 -3.54
N ILE A 119 15.81 -21.01 -2.59
CA ILE A 119 15.43 -20.88 -1.18
C ILE A 119 15.72 -19.44 -0.74
N ASP A 120 14.69 -18.63 -0.70
CA ASP A 120 14.80 -17.27 -0.20
C ASP A 120 13.89 -16.99 0.99
N THR A 121 14.24 -15.98 1.76
CA THR A 121 13.50 -15.62 2.97
C THR A 121 12.61 -14.43 2.66
N VAL A 122 11.33 -14.57 2.91
CA VAL A 122 10.36 -13.48 2.84
C VAL A 122 10.04 -13.02 4.26
N TYR A 123 10.07 -11.72 4.46
CA TYR A 123 9.67 -11.11 5.71
C TYR A 123 8.19 -10.73 5.61
N TYR A 124 7.44 -11.07 6.63
CA TYR A 124 6.06 -10.63 6.83
C TYR A 124 6.01 -9.59 7.95
N CYS A 125 4.89 -8.94 8.13
CA CYS A 125 4.61 -8.13 9.31
C CYS A 125 4.99 -8.89 10.60
N GLU A 126 5.44 -8.20 11.61
CA GLU A 126 5.97 -8.74 12.88
C GLU A 126 7.37 -9.38 12.76
N GLY A 127 8.15 -9.08 11.75
CA GLY A 127 9.52 -9.61 11.61
C GLY A 127 9.63 -11.13 11.46
N LYS A 128 8.51 -11.84 11.31
CA LYS A 128 8.51 -13.29 11.12
C LYS A 128 9.09 -13.66 9.76
N ARG A 129 10.13 -14.49 9.77
CA ARG A 129 10.76 -15.01 8.55
C ARG A 129 10.06 -16.28 8.12
N ARG A 130 9.66 -16.36 6.87
CA ARG A 130 9.21 -17.61 6.28
C ARG A 130 10.07 -17.92 5.07
N LYS A 131 10.69 -19.12 5.08
CA LYS A 131 11.39 -19.63 3.90
C LYS A 131 10.36 -20.06 2.87
N ILE A 132 10.41 -19.47 1.71
CA ILE A 132 9.57 -19.85 0.57
C ILE A 132 10.49 -20.33 -0.55
N LYS A 133 10.23 -21.52 -1.06
CA LYS A 133 10.91 -22.04 -2.25
C LYS A 133 10.34 -21.36 -3.50
N THR A 134 10.68 -20.12 -3.75
CA THR A 134 10.11 -19.37 -4.87
C THR A 134 11.12 -18.68 -5.77
N GLY A 135 12.40 -18.67 -5.39
CA GLY A 135 13.40 -17.86 -6.10
C GLY A 135 13.15 -16.35 -6.00
N PHE A 136 12.25 -15.91 -5.14
CA PHE A 136 11.90 -14.51 -4.94
C PHE A 136 12.18 -14.08 -3.52
N ARG A 137 12.68 -12.87 -3.38
CA ARG A 137 12.92 -12.22 -2.08
C ARG A 137 12.02 -11.01 -1.93
N GLY A 138 11.41 -10.85 -0.76
CA GLY A 138 10.72 -9.62 -0.40
C GLY A 138 11.71 -8.48 -0.25
N ASN A 139 11.45 -7.36 -0.94
CA ASN A 139 12.21 -6.13 -0.72
C ASN A 139 11.59 -5.42 0.48
N TYR A 140 12.12 -5.69 1.65
CA TYR A 140 11.91 -4.84 2.82
C TYR A 140 13.18 -4.00 3.00
N LYS A 141 13.07 -2.68 2.87
CA LYS A 141 14.00 -1.76 3.51
C LYS A 141 13.29 -1.22 4.74
N SER A 142 13.77 -1.63 5.89
CA SER A 142 13.55 -0.91 7.15
C SER A 142 14.11 0.50 7.02
#